data_4b12cea99b8cbc7f245730454526cde6
#
_entry.id   4b12cea99b8cbc7f245730454526cde6
#
_cell.length_a   1.000
_cell.length_b   1.000
_cell.length_c   1.000
_cell.angle_alpha   90.00
_cell.angle_beta   90.00
_cell.angle_gamma   90.00
#
_symmetry.space_group_name_H-M   'P 1'
#
loop_
_entity.id
_entity.type
_entity.pdbx_description
1 polymer ?
#
loop_
_entity_poly.entity_id
_entity_poly.type
_entity_poly.pdbx_seq_one_letter_code
_entity_poly.pdbx_strand_id
1 'polypeptide(L)'
;MTIAAGIDIGTSTIKAALFRVENGKEEWLARYSLRIRQRDPMELARVAYEAVLQDAKLKREDVNYVATTGEAESVPFHTGHFYSMTTHARGAIYLDPTARAALDIGALHGRAISTDERGKVLTYKMTSQCASGSGQFLENIARYLGIAQEEIGSLSEKADNPEVVSSICAVLAETDVINMVSRGISASNILKGIHLSMAARLSKLLKSIGAAKNVVMVTGGLALDKGLVAALEEDIAQIKDMAGTVVRSHPDSIYAGAIGAALWGAYRYDKLAAQGNLPRAA
;
A
#
# COMPACT_ATOMS: atom_id res chain seq x y z
N MET A 1 -16.09 -15.35 18.74
CA MET A 1 -16.29 -14.10 17.96
C MET A 1 -15.28 -13.09 18.46
N THR A 2 -14.46 -12.52 17.58
CA THR A 2 -13.44 -11.54 17.92
C THR A 2 -13.62 -10.30 17.03
N ILE A 3 -13.66 -9.12 17.62
CA ILE A 3 -13.69 -7.84 16.92
C ILE A 3 -12.29 -7.22 17.02
N ALA A 4 -11.68 -6.93 15.87
CA ALA A 4 -10.35 -6.34 15.81
C ALA A 4 -10.32 -5.13 14.89
N ALA A 5 -9.64 -4.09 15.35
CA ALA A 5 -9.34 -2.90 14.55
C ALA A 5 -7.90 -2.97 14.04
N GLY A 6 -7.69 -2.54 12.81
CA GLY A 6 -6.36 -2.33 12.22
C GLY A 6 -6.17 -0.88 11.84
N ILE A 7 -5.05 -0.29 12.25
CA ILE A 7 -4.69 1.10 11.95
C ILE A 7 -3.33 1.11 11.25
N ASP A 8 -3.30 1.64 10.04
CA ASP A 8 -2.10 1.83 9.24
C ASP A 8 -1.78 3.32 9.14
N ILE A 9 -0.69 3.75 9.77
CA ILE A 9 -0.16 5.10 9.60
C ILE A 9 0.91 5.06 8.52
N GLY A 10 0.52 5.48 7.32
CA GLY A 10 1.48 5.73 6.25
C GLY A 10 2.04 7.16 6.33
N THR A 11 3.03 7.48 5.50
CA THR A 11 3.66 8.81 5.46
C THR A 11 2.68 9.95 5.18
N SER A 12 1.69 9.74 4.31
CA SER A 12 0.77 10.79 3.86
C SER A 12 -0.67 10.57 4.30
N THR A 13 -1.04 9.35 4.70
CA THR A 13 -2.43 8.95 4.90
C THR A 13 -2.55 7.91 6.00
N ILE A 14 -3.56 8.06 6.85
CA ILE A 14 -3.96 7.04 7.84
C ILE A 14 -5.15 6.27 7.29
N LYS A 15 -5.16 4.96 7.50
CA LYS A 15 -6.26 4.07 7.16
C LYS A 15 -6.61 3.23 8.38
N ALA A 16 -7.90 3.03 8.59
CA ALA A 16 -8.43 2.15 9.61
C ALA A 16 -9.41 1.14 8.99
N ALA A 17 -9.40 -0.08 9.50
CA ALA A 17 -10.32 -1.14 9.14
C ALA A 17 -10.80 -1.86 10.40
N LEU A 18 -12.09 -2.22 10.45
CA LEU A 18 -12.69 -2.94 11.57
C LEU A 18 -13.27 -4.26 11.07
N PHE A 19 -12.90 -5.35 11.72
CA PHE A 19 -13.29 -6.70 11.34
C PHE A 19 -13.96 -7.44 12.49
N ARG A 20 -14.93 -8.28 12.13
CA ARG A 20 -15.45 -9.37 12.96
C ARG A 20 -14.91 -10.69 12.41
N VAL A 21 -14.29 -11.48 13.28
CA VAL A 21 -13.79 -12.81 12.94
C VAL A 21 -14.48 -13.84 13.82
N GLU A 22 -15.14 -14.80 13.18
CA GLU A 22 -15.84 -15.86 13.89
C GLU A 22 -15.79 -17.16 13.09
N ASN A 23 -15.32 -18.24 13.72
CA ASN A 23 -15.22 -19.57 13.09
C ASN A 23 -14.49 -19.56 11.73
N GLY A 24 -13.46 -18.74 11.60
CA GLY A 24 -12.68 -18.57 10.38
C GLY A 24 -13.33 -17.69 9.30
N LYS A 25 -14.55 -17.19 9.54
CA LYS A 25 -15.17 -16.20 8.67
C LYS A 25 -14.73 -14.78 9.08
N GLU A 26 -14.27 -14.03 8.10
CA GLU A 26 -13.79 -12.66 8.25
C GLU A 26 -14.80 -11.69 7.61
N GLU A 27 -15.43 -10.88 8.43
CA GLU A 27 -16.41 -9.89 7.99
C GLU A 27 -15.86 -8.48 8.19
N TRP A 28 -15.76 -7.72 7.11
CA TRP A 28 -15.32 -6.33 7.16
C TRP A 28 -16.49 -5.41 7.53
N LEU A 29 -16.44 -4.83 8.73
CA LEU A 29 -17.54 -4.04 9.29
C LEU A 29 -17.48 -2.59 8.84
N ALA A 30 -16.29 -1.96 8.87
CA ALA A 30 -16.11 -0.55 8.55
C ALA A 30 -14.69 -0.24 8.10
N ARG A 31 -14.53 0.87 7.37
CA ARG A 31 -13.24 1.41 6.94
C ARG A 31 -13.26 2.94 6.96
N TYR A 32 -12.09 3.51 7.20
CA TYR A 32 -11.92 4.95 7.15
C TYR A 32 -10.53 5.33 6.69
N SER A 33 -10.39 6.42 5.96
CA SER A 33 -9.07 6.96 5.59
C SER A 33 -9.08 8.48 5.62
N LEU A 34 -7.94 9.07 6.00
CA LEU A 34 -7.74 10.51 6.00
C LEU A 34 -6.28 10.89 5.71
N ARG A 35 -6.09 12.03 5.04
CA ARG A 35 -4.75 12.57 4.75
C ARG A 35 -4.18 13.29 5.99
N ILE A 36 -2.88 13.13 6.23
CA ILE A 36 -2.20 13.72 7.39
C ILE A 36 -2.08 15.25 7.25
N ARG A 37 -1.60 15.76 6.12
CA ARG A 37 -1.52 17.21 5.83
C ARG A 37 -1.00 18.07 6.99
N GLN A 38 0.19 17.75 7.52
CA GLN A 38 0.84 18.49 8.63
C GLN A 38 0.10 18.46 9.99
N ARG A 39 -0.91 17.59 10.15
CA ARG A 39 -1.57 17.34 11.44
C ARG A 39 -0.86 16.23 12.19
N ASP A 40 -1.10 16.16 13.52
CA ASP A 40 -0.55 15.09 14.35
C ASP A 40 -1.09 13.72 13.93
N PRO A 41 -0.23 12.77 13.50
CA PRO A 41 -0.65 11.44 13.10
C PRO A 41 -1.30 10.64 14.23
N MET A 42 -0.92 10.86 15.50
CA MET A 42 -1.48 10.13 16.63
C MET A 42 -2.93 10.54 16.91
N GLU A 43 -3.22 11.85 16.84
CA GLU A 43 -4.58 12.36 16.93
C GLU A 43 -5.45 11.87 15.76
N LEU A 44 -4.89 11.87 14.55
CA LEU A 44 -5.61 11.38 13.39
C LEU A 44 -5.85 9.86 13.42
N ALA A 45 -4.96 9.08 14.01
CA ALA A 45 -5.18 7.66 14.26
C ALA A 45 -6.38 7.44 15.19
N ARG A 46 -6.53 8.27 16.22
CA ARG A 46 -7.69 8.25 17.10
C ARG A 46 -8.98 8.60 16.36
N VAL A 47 -8.95 9.67 15.55
CA VAL A 47 -10.09 10.05 14.71
C VAL A 47 -10.49 8.90 13.76
N ALA A 48 -9.52 8.26 13.11
CA ALA A 48 -9.79 7.14 12.20
C ALA A 48 -10.39 5.93 12.94
N TYR A 49 -9.89 5.63 14.13
CA TYR A 49 -10.41 4.56 14.97
C TYR A 49 -11.86 4.84 15.42
N GLU A 50 -12.13 6.03 15.92
CA GLU A 50 -13.49 6.43 16.32
C GLU A 50 -14.48 6.43 15.14
N ALA A 51 -14.03 6.85 13.97
CA ALA A 51 -14.85 6.84 12.77
C ALA A 51 -15.31 5.43 12.36
N VAL A 52 -14.41 4.43 12.39
CA VAL A 52 -14.81 3.04 12.08
C VAL A 52 -15.70 2.41 13.14
N LEU A 53 -15.55 2.80 14.42
CA LEU A 53 -16.46 2.37 15.49
C LEU A 53 -17.85 2.96 15.30
N GLN A 54 -17.94 4.25 15.00
CA GLN A 54 -19.20 4.94 14.76
C GLN A 54 -19.95 4.34 13.56
N ASP A 55 -19.24 4.09 12.45
CA ASP A 55 -19.82 3.48 11.24
C ASP A 55 -20.36 2.08 11.51
N ALA A 56 -19.62 1.27 12.27
CA ALA A 56 -20.04 -0.07 12.70
C ALA A 56 -21.05 -0.07 13.87
N LYS A 57 -21.38 1.08 14.47
CA LYS A 57 -22.23 1.21 15.66
C LYS A 57 -21.72 0.40 16.86
N LEU A 58 -20.40 0.37 17.03
CA LEU A 58 -19.71 -0.31 18.13
C LEU A 58 -19.05 0.71 19.07
N LYS A 59 -18.76 0.27 20.28
CA LYS A 59 -18.01 1.02 21.28
C LYS A 59 -16.58 0.47 21.40
N ARG A 60 -15.70 1.21 22.05
CA ARG A 60 -14.32 0.76 22.29
C ARG A 60 -14.27 -0.56 23.06
N GLU A 61 -15.16 -0.73 24.03
CA GLU A 61 -15.27 -1.93 24.87
C GLU A 61 -15.63 -3.19 24.09
N ASP A 62 -16.24 -3.04 22.90
CA ASP A 62 -16.60 -4.16 22.03
C ASP A 62 -15.39 -4.69 21.24
N VAL A 63 -14.27 -3.92 21.18
CA VAL A 63 -13.08 -4.27 20.39
C VAL A 63 -12.11 -5.07 21.24
N ASN A 64 -11.85 -6.30 20.83
CA ASN A 64 -10.96 -7.21 21.54
C ASN A 64 -9.47 -6.92 21.28
N TYR A 65 -9.12 -6.35 20.12
CA TYR A 65 -7.73 -6.09 19.76
C TYR A 65 -7.62 -4.89 18.82
N VAL A 66 -6.76 -3.94 19.16
CA VAL A 66 -6.38 -2.81 18.30
C VAL A 66 -4.95 -3.05 17.79
N ALA A 67 -4.85 -3.42 16.53
CA ALA A 67 -3.58 -3.67 15.86
C ALA A 67 -3.11 -2.44 15.08
N THR A 68 -1.83 -2.15 15.13
CA THR A 68 -1.23 -1.06 14.36
C THR A 68 -0.16 -1.54 13.41
N THR A 69 0.10 -0.76 12.35
CA THR A 69 1.18 -0.99 11.38
C THR A 69 1.67 0.34 10.79
N GLY A 70 2.77 0.31 10.04
CA GLY A 70 3.39 1.52 9.50
C GLY A 70 4.12 2.30 10.60
N GLU A 71 3.94 3.61 10.62
CA GLU A 71 4.53 4.52 11.62
C GLU A 71 3.67 4.61 12.91
N ALA A 72 2.88 3.58 13.21
CA ALA A 72 1.87 3.57 14.26
C ALA A 72 2.31 2.86 15.55
N GLU A 73 3.60 2.59 15.74
CA GLU A 73 4.12 1.92 16.95
C GLU A 73 3.87 2.73 18.23
N SER A 74 3.85 4.06 18.12
CA SER A 74 3.65 4.97 19.25
C SER A 74 2.18 5.30 19.54
N VAL A 75 1.20 4.71 18.86
CA VAL A 75 -0.22 4.93 19.12
C VAL A 75 -0.57 4.42 20.53
N PRO A 76 -1.02 5.29 21.47
CA PRO A 76 -1.09 4.92 22.90
C PRO A 76 -2.20 3.91 23.22
N PHE A 77 -3.19 3.74 22.36
CA PHE A 77 -4.32 2.83 22.55
C PHE A 77 -4.23 1.54 21.72
N HIS A 78 -3.04 1.22 21.17
CA HIS A 78 -2.87 -0.05 20.46
C HIS A 78 -2.64 -1.22 21.43
N THR A 79 -3.16 -2.41 21.07
CA THR A 79 -2.88 -3.66 21.78
C THR A 79 -1.59 -4.32 21.30
N GLY A 80 -1.26 -4.13 20.01
CA GLY A 80 0.00 -4.62 19.45
C GLY A 80 0.28 -4.06 18.06
N HIS A 81 1.58 -4.05 17.72
CA HIS A 81 2.09 -3.56 16.47
C HIS A 81 2.59 -4.69 15.56
N PHE A 82 2.39 -4.57 14.25
CA PHE A 82 2.85 -5.51 13.23
C PHE A 82 3.65 -4.79 12.14
N TYR A 83 4.69 -5.43 11.63
CA TYR A 83 5.46 -4.89 10.52
C TYR A 83 4.63 -4.79 9.24
N SER A 84 4.83 -3.71 8.48
CA SER A 84 4.05 -3.40 7.28
C SER A 84 4.08 -4.52 6.24
N MET A 85 5.23 -5.22 6.04
CA MET A 85 5.30 -6.33 5.11
C MET A 85 4.36 -7.49 5.51
N THR A 86 4.19 -7.74 6.80
CA THR A 86 3.31 -8.80 7.31
C THR A 86 1.83 -8.43 7.10
N THR A 87 1.49 -7.18 7.34
CA THR A 87 0.11 -6.70 7.21
C THR A 87 -0.29 -6.54 5.75
N HIS A 88 0.56 -5.98 4.89
CA HIS A 88 0.28 -5.88 3.45
C HIS A 88 0.16 -7.26 2.78
N ALA A 89 1.00 -8.24 3.15
CA ALA A 89 0.86 -9.61 2.68
C ALA A 89 -0.52 -10.20 3.04
N ARG A 90 -0.94 -10.06 4.31
CA ARG A 90 -2.24 -10.60 4.78
C ARG A 90 -3.43 -9.88 4.15
N GLY A 91 -3.33 -8.55 4.01
CA GLY A 91 -4.36 -7.74 3.35
C GLY A 91 -4.48 -8.07 1.85
N ALA A 92 -3.36 -8.30 1.17
CA ALA A 92 -3.36 -8.72 -0.23
C ALA A 92 -4.11 -10.04 -0.46
N ILE A 93 -3.85 -11.05 0.39
CA ILE A 93 -4.54 -12.35 0.34
C ILE A 93 -6.04 -12.22 0.68
N TYR A 94 -6.40 -11.32 1.59
CA TYR A 94 -7.82 -11.06 1.88
C TYR A 94 -8.54 -10.45 0.67
N LEU A 95 -7.91 -9.52 -0.04
CA LEU A 95 -8.47 -8.86 -1.22
C LEU A 95 -8.48 -9.77 -2.46
N ASP A 96 -7.46 -10.61 -2.62
CA ASP A 96 -7.38 -11.63 -3.67
C ASP A 96 -6.72 -12.90 -3.13
N PRO A 97 -7.51 -13.94 -2.82
CA PRO A 97 -6.97 -15.21 -2.32
C PRO A 97 -6.03 -15.94 -3.27
N THR A 98 -5.99 -15.56 -4.55
CA THR A 98 -5.07 -16.13 -5.54
C THR A 98 -3.71 -15.44 -5.56
N ALA A 99 -3.57 -14.28 -4.92
CA ALA A 99 -2.30 -13.57 -4.83
C ALA A 99 -1.25 -14.40 -4.09
N ARG A 100 -0.01 -14.35 -4.59
CA ARG A 100 1.18 -14.97 -3.95
C ARG A 100 2.32 -13.97 -3.81
N ALA A 101 2.10 -12.74 -4.23
CA ALA A 101 2.96 -11.61 -3.95
C ALA A 101 2.13 -10.34 -3.71
N ALA A 102 2.63 -9.47 -2.86
CA ALA A 102 2.13 -8.11 -2.71
C ALA A 102 3.21 -7.12 -3.15
N LEU A 103 2.80 -6.08 -3.85
CA LEU A 103 3.65 -4.94 -4.19
C LEU A 103 3.08 -3.71 -3.48
N ASP A 104 3.65 -3.39 -2.33
CA ASP A 104 3.28 -2.21 -1.56
C ASP A 104 4.03 -0.98 -2.09
N ILE A 105 3.29 0.00 -2.61
CA ILE A 105 3.84 1.23 -3.16
C ILE A 105 3.35 2.42 -2.32
N GLY A 106 4.21 2.85 -1.42
CA GLY A 106 3.97 3.98 -0.53
C GLY A 106 4.55 5.30 -1.03
N ALA A 107 4.44 6.33 -0.21
CA ALA A 107 5.02 7.65 -0.50
C ALA A 107 6.55 7.63 -0.54
N LEU A 108 7.20 6.83 0.28
CA LEU A 108 8.67 6.79 0.40
C LEU A 108 9.30 5.48 -0.08
N HIS A 109 8.57 4.38 -0.11
CA HIS A 109 9.11 3.05 -0.39
C HIS A 109 8.22 2.24 -1.31
N GLY A 110 8.86 1.42 -2.16
CA GLY A 110 8.24 0.27 -2.81
C GLY A 110 8.73 -1.01 -2.12
N ARG A 111 7.83 -1.93 -1.79
CA ARG A 111 8.14 -3.22 -1.16
C ARG A 111 7.50 -4.33 -1.97
N ALA A 112 8.31 -5.27 -2.45
CA ALA A 112 7.84 -6.52 -3.02
C ALA A 112 7.89 -7.62 -1.95
N ILE A 113 6.80 -8.32 -1.75
CA ILE A 113 6.61 -9.28 -0.66
C ILE A 113 6.08 -10.57 -1.28
N SER A 114 6.81 -11.68 -1.13
CA SER A 114 6.31 -13.02 -1.48
C SER A 114 5.65 -13.64 -0.27
N THR A 115 4.52 -14.31 -0.47
CA THR A 115 3.70 -14.85 0.61
C THR A 115 3.16 -16.23 0.26
N ASP A 116 2.86 -17.02 1.28
CA ASP A 116 2.07 -18.25 1.13
C ASP A 116 0.56 -17.93 1.03
N GLU A 117 -0.23 -18.97 0.89
CA GLU A 117 -1.69 -18.88 0.77
C GLU A 117 -2.40 -18.32 2.02
N ARG A 118 -1.71 -18.25 3.16
CA ARG A 118 -2.24 -17.73 4.43
C ARG A 118 -1.78 -16.29 4.71
N GLY A 119 -1.00 -15.69 3.81
CA GLY A 119 -0.44 -14.38 4.00
C GLY A 119 0.82 -14.33 4.87
N LYS A 120 1.46 -15.48 5.13
CA LYS A 120 2.76 -15.53 5.80
C LYS A 120 3.85 -15.08 4.82
N VAL A 121 4.65 -14.10 5.21
CA VAL A 121 5.77 -13.61 4.42
C VAL A 121 6.83 -14.70 4.28
N LEU A 122 7.20 -15.02 3.05
CA LEU A 122 8.28 -15.96 2.71
C LEU A 122 9.60 -15.23 2.48
N THR A 123 9.54 -14.15 1.70
CA THR A 123 10.67 -13.25 1.47
C THR A 123 10.14 -11.86 1.09
N TYR A 124 10.98 -10.85 1.25
CA TYR A 124 10.66 -9.49 0.79
C TYR A 124 11.91 -8.75 0.35
N LYS A 125 11.71 -7.77 -0.48
CA LYS A 125 12.70 -6.76 -0.86
C LYS A 125 12.04 -5.40 -0.91
N MET A 126 12.82 -4.36 -0.66
CA MET A 126 12.33 -2.98 -0.74
C MET A 126 13.29 -2.12 -1.55
N THR A 127 12.77 -1.05 -2.10
CA THR A 127 13.61 -0.03 -2.73
C THR A 127 14.56 0.56 -1.69
N SER A 128 15.78 0.89 -2.11
CA SER A 128 16.68 1.72 -1.30
C SER A 128 16.04 3.10 -1.06
N GLN A 129 16.58 3.88 -0.16
CA GLN A 129 16.09 5.23 0.23
C GLN A 129 16.04 6.27 -0.91
N CYS A 130 16.13 5.85 -2.16
CA CYS A 130 16.05 6.73 -3.32
C CYS A 130 14.59 7.07 -3.65
N ALA A 131 14.23 8.34 -3.56
CA ALA A 131 12.89 8.87 -3.76
C ALA A 131 12.32 8.64 -5.17
N SER A 132 13.14 8.42 -6.20
CA SER A 132 12.70 8.33 -7.61
C SER A 132 11.80 7.12 -7.96
N GLY A 133 11.59 6.20 -7.02
CA GLY A 133 10.63 5.09 -7.16
C GLY A 133 9.47 5.19 -6.16
N SER A 134 9.23 6.35 -5.60
CA SER A 134 8.27 6.59 -4.52
C SER A 134 7.11 7.47 -4.96
N GLY A 135 5.98 7.32 -4.29
CA GLY A 135 4.81 8.16 -4.55
C GLY A 135 5.03 9.64 -4.27
N GLN A 136 5.93 9.98 -3.33
CA GLN A 136 6.29 11.36 -3.02
C GLN A 136 6.96 12.05 -4.22
N PHE A 137 7.82 11.34 -4.93
CA PHE A 137 8.44 11.88 -6.15
C PHE A 137 7.38 12.18 -7.22
N LEU A 138 6.48 11.23 -7.49
CA LEU A 138 5.41 11.41 -8.45
C LEU A 138 4.49 12.59 -8.06
N GLU A 139 4.13 12.71 -6.78
CA GLU A 139 3.33 13.83 -6.28
C GLU A 139 4.04 15.18 -6.43
N ASN A 140 5.34 15.26 -6.16
CA ASN A 140 6.12 16.48 -6.32
C ASN A 140 6.15 16.94 -7.78
N ILE A 141 6.36 16.01 -8.71
CA ILE A 141 6.36 16.33 -10.16
C ILE A 141 4.97 16.76 -10.63
N ALA A 142 3.91 16.06 -10.21
CA ALA A 142 2.55 16.44 -10.58
C ALA A 142 2.21 17.87 -10.08
N ARG A 143 2.63 18.20 -8.84
CA ARG A 143 2.47 19.54 -8.29
C ARG A 143 3.26 20.59 -9.09
N TYR A 144 4.47 20.28 -9.51
CA TYR A 144 5.28 21.15 -10.37
C TYR A 144 4.59 21.38 -11.73
N LEU A 145 3.95 20.37 -12.29
CA LEU A 145 3.18 20.45 -13.53
C LEU A 145 1.78 21.07 -13.35
N GLY A 146 1.36 21.41 -12.13
CA GLY A 146 0.03 21.94 -11.83
C GLY A 146 -1.10 20.92 -11.94
N ILE A 147 -0.80 19.63 -11.78
CA ILE A 147 -1.74 18.52 -11.94
C ILE A 147 -2.18 18.01 -10.57
N ALA A 148 -3.48 17.76 -10.42
CA ALA A 148 -4.03 17.14 -9.21
C ALA A 148 -3.63 15.65 -9.15
N GLN A 149 -3.40 15.15 -7.91
CA GLN A 149 -2.95 13.77 -7.70
C GLN A 149 -3.91 12.73 -8.30
N GLU A 150 -5.19 13.02 -8.28
CA GLU A 150 -6.25 12.17 -8.80
C GLU A 150 -6.26 12.06 -10.34
N GLU A 151 -5.62 13.02 -11.02
CA GLU A 151 -5.56 13.09 -12.49
C GLU A 151 -4.31 12.42 -13.09
N ILE A 152 -3.30 12.12 -12.25
CA ILE A 152 -1.99 11.61 -12.70
C ILE A 152 -2.15 10.37 -13.58
N GLY A 153 -2.85 9.35 -13.07
CA GLY A 153 -3.03 8.08 -13.77
C GLY A 153 -3.74 8.25 -15.11
N SER A 154 -4.86 8.97 -15.13
CA SER A 154 -5.66 9.18 -16.34
C SER A 154 -4.96 10.04 -17.39
N LEU A 155 -4.11 10.98 -16.96
CA LEU A 155 -3.28 11.77 -17.90
C LEU A 155 -2.14 10.92 -18.47
N SER A 156 -1.50 10.11 -17.67
CA SER A 156 -0.45 9.18 -18.11
C SER A 156 -0.96 8.20 -19.18
N GLU A 157 -2.19 7.70 -19.05
CA GLU A 157 -2.82 6.83 -20.05
C GLU A 157 -3.05 7.50 -21.42
N LYS A 158 -3.09 8.83 -21.48
CA LYS A 158 -3.26 9.61 -22.72
C LYS A 158 -1.94 9.93 -23.43
N ALA A 159 -0.81 9.44 -22.93
CA ALA A 159 0.48 9.66 -23.55
C ALA A 159 0.57 8.99 -24.91
N ASP A 160 1.05 9.72 -25.90
CA ASP A 160 1.26 9.26 -27.27
C ASP A 160 2.74 9.03 -27.63
N ASN A 161 3.64 9.73 -26.94
CA ASN A 161 5.08 9.62 -27.12
C ASN A 161 5.81 9.83 -25.79
N PRO A 162 5.83 8.82 -24.88
CA PRO A 162 6.43 8.93 -23.55
C PRO A 162 7.91 9.28 -23.62
N GLU A 163 8.33 10.25 -22.84
CA GLU A 163 9.74 10.62 -22.69
C GLU A 163 10.49 9.71 -21.72
N VAL A 164 11.79 9.56 -21.95
CA VAL A 164 12.65 8.76 -21.05
C VAL A 164 13.05 9.61 -19.85
N VAL A 165 12.65 9.16 -18.66
CA VAL A 165 13.02 9.79 -17.38
C VAL A 165 14.11 8.96 -16.70
N SER A 166 15.12 9.64 -16.15
CA SER A 166 16.20 8.95 -15.43
C SER A 166 15.66 8.05 -14.33
N SER A 167 16.07 6.81 -14.35
CA SER A 167 15.75 5.84 -13.32
C SER A 167 16.80 5.74 -12.20
N ILE A 168 17.85 6.57 -12.23
CA ILE A 168 19.00 6.45 -11.32
C ILE A 168 18.75 7.23 -10.03
N CYS A 169 18.31 8.47 -10.12
CA CYS A 169 18.19 9.38 -8.98
C CYS A 169 17.01 10.35 -9.17
N ALA A 170 16.30 10.65 -8.09
CA ALA A 170 15.18 11.62 -8.11
C ALA A 170 15.62 13.02 -8.57
N VAL A 171 16.82 13.46 -8.17
CA VAL A 171 17.35 14.78 -8.58
C VAL A 171 17.60 14.84 -10.08
N LEU A 172 18.14 13.77 -10.69
CA LEU A 172 18.31 13.69 -12.14
C LEU A 172 16.97 13.65 -12.85
N ALA A 173 16.02 12.86 -12.33
CA ALA A 173 14.67 12.78 -12.89
C ALA A 173 13.93 14.14 -12.79
N GLU A 174 14.10 14.90 -11.72
CA GLU A 174 13.57 16.26 -11.59
C GLU A 174 14.17 17.22 -12.62
N THR A 175 15.49 17.14 -12.84
CA THR A 175 16.18 17.89 -13.87
C THR A 175 15.69 17.51 -15.28
N ASP A 176 15.48 16.22 -15.55
CA ASP A 176 14.91 15.75 -16.80
C ASP A 176 13.52 16.35 -17.02
N VAL A 177 12.67 16.35 -16.02
CA VAL A 177 11.31 16.93 -16.10
C VAL A 177 11.36 18.43 -16.41
N ILE A 178 12.24 19.19 -15.75
CA ILE A 178 12.41 20.63 -16.02
C ILE A 178 12.80 20.85 -17.49
N ASN A 179 13.75 20.07 -18.01
CA ASN A 179 14.16 20.12 -19.39
C ASN A 179 13.02 19.75 -20.37
N MET A 180 12.22 18.72 -20.04
CA MET A 180 11.06 18.31 -20.85
C MET A 180 10.01 19.42 -20.93
N VAL A 181 9.70 20.05 -19.80
CA VAL A 181 8.76 21.20 -19.76
C VAL A 181 9.27 22.36 -20.61
N SER A 182 10.58 22.69 -20.54
CA SER A 182 11.17 23.75 -21.35
C SER A 182 11.16 23.46 -22.85
N ARG A 183 11.15 22.18 -23.24
CA ARG A 183 11.02 21.71 -24.63
C ARG A 183 9.57 21.62 -25.09
N GLY A 184 8.59 21.93 -24.23
CA GLY A 184 7.17 21.86 -24.57
C GLY A 184 6.60 20.44 -24.62
N ILE A 185 7.23 19.46 -23.97
CA ILE A 185 6.72 18.10 -23.88
C ILE A 185 5.43 18.08 -23.06
N SER A 186 4.42 17.34 -23.51
CA SER A 186 3.13 17.27 -22.83
C SER A 186 3.26 16.63 -21.45
N ALA A 187 2.43 17.09 -20.51
CA ALA A 187 2.38 16.52 -19.16
C ALA A 187 2.05 15.01 -19.17
N SER A 188 1.21 14.55 -20.12
CA SER A 188 0.90 13.14 -20.30
C SER A 188 2.15 12.30 -20.60
N ASN A 189 2.98 12.76 -21.54
CA ASN A 189 4.21 12.08 -21.92
C ASN A 189 5.25 12.07 -20.80
N ILE A 190 5.35 13.16 -20.02
CA ILE A 190 6.22 13.24 -18.84
C ILE A 190 5.77 12.25 -17.78
N LEU A 191 4.48 12.26 -17.41
CA LEU A 191 3.92 11.37 -16.38
C LEU A 191 4.06 9.89 -16.78
N LYS A 192 3.80 9.54 -18.03
CA LYS A 192 4.01 8.17 -18.52
C LYS A 192 5.47 7.76 -18.44
N GLY A 193 6.41 8.64 -18.81
CA GLY A 193 7.84 8.39 -18.66
C GLY A 193 8.25 8.11 -17.20
N ILE A 194 7.68 8.85 -16.26
CA ILE A 194 7.90 8.61 -14.81
C ILE A 194 7.32 7.26 -14.40
N HIS A 195 6.09 6.92 -14.81
CA HIS A 195 5.47 5.63 -14.51
C HIS A 195 6.29 4.46 -15.07
N LEU A 196 6.80 4.56 -16.27
CA LEU A 196 7.67 3.54 -16.89
C LEU A 196 8.98 3.40 -16.09
N SER A 197 9.59 4.50 -15.68
CA SER A 197 10.80 4.49 -14.85
C SER A 197 10.55 3.84 -13.49
N MET A 198 9.42 4.13 -12.84
CA MET A 198 9.01 3.49 -11.59
C MET A 198 8.73 2.00 -11.79
N ALA A 199 7.98 1.65 -12.82
CA ALA A 199 7.62 0.27 -13.17
C ALA A 199 8.88 -0.60 -13.37
N ALA A 200 9.86 -0.14 -14.13
CA ALA A 200 11.11 -0.86 -14.35
C ALA A 200 11.88 -1.19 -13.05
N ARG A 201 11.78 -0.36 -12.02
CA ARG A 201 12.38 -0.64 -10.71
C ARG A 201 11.57 -1.63 -9.90
N LEU A 202 10.25 -1.46 -9.89
CA LEU A 202 9.33 -2.31 -9.14
C LEU A 202 9.28 -3.72 -9.73
N SER A 203 9.35 -3.86 -11.05
CA SER A 203 9.44 -5.16 -11.73
C SER A 203 10.73 -5.90 -11.41
N LYS A 204 11.88 -5.18 -11.35
CA LYS A 204 13.15 -5.77 -10.89
C LYS A 204 13.05 -6.25 -9.45
N LEU A 205 12.35 -5.50 -8.59
CA LEU A 205 12.13 -5.88 -7.21
C LEU A 205 11.27 -7.14 -7.12
N LEU A 206 10.16 -7.23 -7.87
CA LEU A 206 9.31 -8.42 -7.98
C LEU A 206 10.09 -9.63 -8.49
N LYS A 207 10.90 -9.46 -9.54
CA LYS A 207 11.78 -10.51 -10.05
C LYS A 207 12.73 -11.04 -8.96
N SER A 208 13.31 -10.16 -8.15
CA SER A 208 14.29 -10.52 -7.11
C SER A 208 13.71 -11.32 -5.95
N ILE A 209 12.39 -11.34 -5.76
CA ILE A 209 11.68 -12.17 -4.76
C ILE A 209 11.05 -13.42 -5.37
N GLY A 210 11.27 -13.69 -6.66
CA GLY A 210 10.72 -14.87 -7.34
C GLY A 210 9.20 -14.78 -7.60
N ALA A 211 8.66 -13.59 -7.87
CA ALA A 211 7.23 -13.39 -8.11
C ALA A 211 6.74 -13.88 -9.49
N ALA A 212 7.60 -14.48 -10.31
CA ALA A 212 7.26 -15.01 -11.62
C ALA A 212 6.09 -16.01 -11.57
N LYS A 213 5.19 -15.93 -12.55
CA LYS A 213 3.99 -16.79 -12.70
C LYS A 213 2.98 -16.67 -11.54
N ASN A 214 3.13 -15.67 -10.69
CA ASN A 214 2.22 -15.42 -9.58
C ASN A 214 1.26 -14.27 -9.89
N VAL A 215 0.15 -14.24 -9.15
CA VAL A 215 -0.66 -13.04 -9.04
C VAL A 215 0.00 -12.10 -8.03
N VAL A 216 0.29 -10.89 -8.47
CA VAL A 216 0.87 -9.79 -7.68
C VAL A 216 -0.25 -8.80 -7.38
N MET A 217 -0.61 -8.65 -6.11
CA MET A 217 -1.57 -7.63 -5.67
C MET A 217 -0.83 -6.33 -5.37
N VAL A 218 -1.16 -5.26 -6.10
CA VAL A 218 -0.66 -3.92 -5.79
C VAL A 218 -1.40 -3.35 -4.60
N THR A 219 -0.67 -2.89 -3.59
CA THR A 219 -1.18 -2.33 -2.34
C THR A 219 -0.50 -0.99 -2.02
N GLY A 220 -0.94 -0.31 -0.97
CA GLY A 220 -0.37 0.98 -0.57
C GLY A 220 -1.00 2.18 -1.26
N GLY A 221 -0.45 3.37 -1.04
CA GLY A 221 -1.05 4.64 -1.44
C GLY A 221 -1.20 4.85 -2.95
N LEU A 222 -0.34 4.22 -3.76
CA LEU A 222 -0.39 4.29 -5.22
C LEU A 222 -1.10 3.09 -5.89
N ALA A 223 -1.71 2.21 -5.10
CA ALA A 223 -2.35 1.01 -5.64
C ALA A 223 -3.51 1.30 -6.62
N LEU A 224 -4.10 2.48 -6.55
CA LEU A 224 -5.20 2.91 -7.41
C LEU A 224 -4.76 3.81 -8.58
N ASP A 225 -3.46 4.08 -8.71
CA ASP A 225 -2.92 4.81 -9.86
C ASP A 225 -2.91 3.89 -11.10
N LYS A 226 -3.91 4.05 -11.95
CA LYS A 226 -4.10 3.23 -13.15
C LYS A 226 -2.92 3.32 -14.12
N GLY A 227 -2.32 4.50 -14.27
CA GLY A 227 -1.16 4.71 -15.14
C GLY A 227 0.07 3.94 -14.67
N LEU A 228 0.29 3.88 -13.33
CA LEU A 228 1.38 3.10 -12.76
C LEU A 228 1.11 1.59 -12.87
N VAL A 229 -0.11 1.14 -12.61
CA VAL A 229 -0.49 -0.28 -12.76
C VAL A 229 -0.30 -0.73 -14.21
N ALA A 230 -0.80 0.05 -15.17
CA ALA A 230 -0.61 -0.24 -16.59
C ALA A 230 0.88 -0.25 -17.01
N ALA A 231 1.68 0.68 -16.50
CA ALA A 231 3.12 0.68 -16.76
C ALA A 231 3.85 -0.54 -16.16
N LEU A 232 3.40 -1.03 -14.98
CA LEU A 232 3.91 -2.27 -14.39
C LEU A 232 3.57 -3.49 -15.24
N GLU A 233 2.34 -3.61 -15.73
CA GLU A 233 1.92 -4.70 -16.63
C GLU A 233 2.75 -4.69 -17.92
N GLU A 234 2.94 -3.49 -18.51
CA GLU A 234 3.72 -3.27 -19.72
C GLU A 234 5.20 -3.69 -19.53
N ASP A 235 5.84 -3.27 -18.46
CA ASP A 235 7.25 -3.60 -18.17
C ASP A 235 7.43 -5.09 -17.83
N ILE A 236 6.56 -5.68 -17.02
CA ILE A 236 6.59 -7.10 -16.67
C ILE A 236 6.44 -7.99 -17.92
N ALA A 237 5.57 -7.60 -18.86
CA ALA A 237 5.36 -8.35 -20.09
C ALA A 237 6.65 -8.43 -20.96
N GLN A 238 7.56 -7.46 -20.85
CA GLN A 238 8.84 -7.44 -21.57
C GLN A 238 9.93 -8.29 -20.88
N ILE A 239 9.74 -8.66 -19.62
CA ILE A 239 10.73 -9.43 -18.86
C ILE A 239 10.46 -10.93 -19.03
N LYS A 240 11.26 -11.61 -19.86
CA LYS A 240 11.10 -13.04 -20.18
C LYS A 240 10.93 -13.92 -18.92
N ASP A 241 11.72 -13.66 -17.88
CA ASP A 241 11.67 -14.43 -16.64
C ASP A 241 10.42 -14.16 -15.78
N MET A 242 9.64 -13.13 -16.10
CA MET A 242 8.38 -12.78 -15.44
C MET A 242 7.15 -13.20 -16.26
N ALA A 243 7.34 -13.95 -17.34
CA ALA A 243 6.24 -14.42 -18.18
C ALA A 243 5.19 -15.18 -17.35
N GLY A 244 3.91 -14.84 -17.53
CA GLY A 244 2.79 -15.42 -16.78
C GLY A 244 2.53 -14.77 -15.41
N THR A 245 3.25 -13.72 -15.03
CA THR A 245 2.94 -12.89 -13.87
C THR A 245 1.75 -11.99 -14.17
N VAL A 246 0.79 -11.93 -13.26
CA VAL A 246 -0.42 -11.12 -13.38
C VAL A 246 -0.41 -10.04 -12.31
N VAL A 247 -0.46 -8.78 -12.70
CA VAL A 247 -0.60 -7.64 -11.78
C VAL A 247 -2.09 -7.35 -11.58
N ARG A 248 -2.50 -7.15 -10.34
CA ARG A 248 -3.87 -6.78 -9.99
C ARG A 248 -3.92 -5.65 -8.99
N SER A 249 -4.91 -4.80 -9.12
CA SER A 249 -5.31 -3.82 -8.15
C SER A 249 -6.77 -4.06 -7.75
N HIS A 250 -7.11 -3.76 -6.50
CA HIS A 250 -8.47 -3.84 -5.99
C HIS A 250 -8.90 -2.44 -5.50
N PRO A 251 -10.17 -2.04 -5.61
CA PRO A 251 -10.64 -0.74 -5.11
C PRO A 251 -10.25 -0.44 -3.66
N ASP A 252 -10.08 -1.49 -2.85
CA ASP A 252 -9.70 -1.41 -1.45
C ASP A 252 -8.21 -1.68 -1.19
N SER A 253 -7.38 -1.77 -2.21
CA SER A 253 -5.93 -2.04 -2.08
C SER A 253 -5.21 -1.04 -1.17
N ILE A 254 -5.70 0.20 -1.07
CA ILE A 254 -5.13 1.21 -0.17
C ILE A 254 -5.27 0.83 1.31
N TYR A 255 -6.23 -0.03 1.66
CA TYR A 255 -6.48 -0.48 3.03
C TYR A 255 -5.73 -1.76 3.40
N ALA A 256 -4.96 -2.36 2.49
CA ALA A 256 -4.33 -3.67 2.71
C ALA A 256 -3.52 -3.74 4.02
N GLY A 257 -2.78 -2.68 4.38
CA GLY A 257 -2.06 -2.58 5.66
C GLY A 257 -3.00 -2.68 6.87
N ALA A 258 -4.08 -1.88 6.87
CA ALA A 258 -5.06 -1.87 7.95
C ALA A 258 -5.87 -3.18 8.02
N ILE A 259 -6.28 -3.73 6.88
CA ILE A 259 -6.94 -5.05 6.79
C ILE A 259 -6.06 -6.13 7.42
N GLY A 260 -4.80 -6.22 6.96
CA GLY A 260 -3.88 -7.23 7.47
C GLY A 260 -3.56 -7.05 8.95
N ALA A 261 -3.47 -5.81 9.44
CA ALA A 261 -3.29 -5.52 10.86
C ALA A 261 -4.49 -6.04 11.68
N ALA A 262 -5.72 -5.73 11.28
CA ALA A 262 -6.93 -6.20 11.95
C ALA A 262 -7.01 -7.73 12.00
N LEU A 263 -6.77 -8.40 10.87
CA LEU A 263 -6.85 -9.85 10.77
C LEU A 263 -5.75 -10.57 11.56
N TRP A 264 -4.52 -10.06 11.56
CA TRP A 264 -3.45 -10.59 12.41
C TRP A 264 -3.71 -10.28 13.88
N GLY A 265 -4.32 -9.12 14.20
CA GLY A 265 -4.76 -8.77 15.55
C GLY A 265 -5.78 -9.76 16.09
N ALA A 266 -6.82 -10.07 15.31
CA ALA A 266 -7.83 -11.07 15.66
C ALA A 266 -7.19 -12.45 15.88
N TYR A 267 -6.35 -12.90 14.97
CA TYR A 267 -5.62 -14.17 15.11
C TYR A 267 -4.76 -14.21 16.38
N ARG A 268 -4.04 -13.12 16.68
CA ARG A 268 -3.20 -13.03 17.89
C ARG A 268 -4.05 -13.07 19.15
N TYR A 269 -5.17 -12.35 19.16
CA TYR A 269 -6.12 -12.38 20.29
C TYR A 269 -6.62 -13.78 20.56
N ASP A 270 -7.11 -14.48 19.54
CA ASP A 270 -7.62 -15.85 19.67
C ASP A 270 -6.55 -16.82 20.19
N LYS A 271 -5.29 -16.67 19.75
CA LYS A 271 -4.17 -17.47 20.26
C LYS A 271 -3.86 -17.20 21.73
N LEU A 272 -3.84 -15.93 22.13
CA LEU A 272 -3.58 -15.54 23.51
C LEU A 272 -4.74 -15.97 24.43
N ALA A 273 -5.99 -15.84 23.98
CA ALA A 273 -7.17 -16.32 24.71
C ALA A 273 -7.12 -17.83 24.96
N ALA A 274 -6.74 -18.61 23.94
CA ALA A 274 -6.59 -20.07 24.08
C ALA A 274 -5.47 -20.48 25.07
N GLN A 275 -4.51 -19.58 25.34
CA GLN A 275 -3.43 -19.79 26.33
C GLN A 275 -3.74 -19.20 27.72
N GLY A 276 -4.91 -18.60 27.91
CA GLY A 276 -5.27 -17.92 29.15
C GLY A 276 -4.56 -16.57 29.37
N ASN A 277 -3.90 -16.01 28.35
CA ASN A 277 -3.09 -14.80 28.40
C ASN A 277 -3.76 -13.66 27.62
N LEU A 278 -4.99 -13.28 28.01
CA LEU A 278 -5.66 -12.17 27.33
C LEU A 278 -4.86 -10.86 27.48
N PRO A 279 -4.65 -10.11 26.38
CA PRO A 279 -4.09 -8.78 26.47
C PRO A 279 -5.04 -7.88 27.25
N ARG A 280 -4.50 -6.93 28.00
CA ARG A 280 -5.35 -5.91 28.66
C ARG A 280 -6.07 -5.13 27.55
N ALA A 281 -7.36 -4.87 27.75
CA ALA A 281 -8.12 -3.97 26.91
C ALA A 281 -7.40 -2.60 26.86
N ALA A 282 -7.25 -2.04 25.66
CA ALA A 282 -6.57 -0.77 25.41
C ALA A 282 -7.44 0.42 25.86
#